data_111a56a42c6b56064dec6aaf3688157b
#
_entry.id   111a56a42c6b56064dec6aaf3688157b
#
_cell.length_a   1.000
_cell.length_b   1.000
_cell.length_c   1.000
_cell.angle_alpha   90.00
_cell.angle_beta   90.00
_cell.angle_gamma   90.00
#
_symmetry.space_group_name_H-M   'P 1'
#
loop_
_entity.id
_entity.type
_entity.pdbx_description
1 polymer ?
#
loop_
_entity_poly.entity_id
_entity_poly.type
_entity_poly.pdbx_seq_one_letter_code
_entity_poly.pdbx_strand_id
1 'polypeptide(L)'
;MKIGIIGATGKAGNMIMNEAIERGHNVTAIVRNSSKLTNKDVAVLEKDLFDLTTSDLKQFDVVVNAFKAAEGQEHLYIEAGNVLINALKNVENTRLIVVGGAGSLFVDEAKTIQLVDTPEFPKEYFATASNMAKGLQDLQKSTDINWTFISPAAFFDPNGKRTGTYQKGNDNFIVNKKGNSYVSYADYAIALVDEIENPQHVNERFTLVSEAE
;
A
#
# COMPACT_ATOMS: atom_id res chain seq x y z
N MET A 1 17.15 -1.05 7.17
CA MET A 1 16.27 -2.24 7.20
C MET A 1 16.35 -2.94 5.86
N LYS A 2 16.00 -4.23 5.81
CA LYS A 2 15.83 -5.01 4.56
C LYS A 2 14.37 -4.91 4.14
N ILE A 3 14.10 -4.33 2.97
CA ILE A 3 12.74 -4.06 2.49
C ILE A 3 12.53 -4.77 1.15
N GLY A 4 11.55 -5.67 1.08
CA GLY A 4 11.07 -6.26 -0.17
C GLY A 4 9.91 -5.46 -0.74
N ILE A 5 9.96 -5.04 -2.01
CA ILE A 5 8.89 -4.24 -2.63
C ILE A 5 8.29 -4.99 -3.81
N ILE A 6 7.08 -5.49 -3.63
CA ILE A 6 6.27 -6.13 -4.65
C ILE A 6 5.64 -5.02 -5.52
N GLY A 7 5.69 -5.20 -6.84
CA GLY A 7 5.16 -4.20 -7.77
C GLY A 7 6.07 -2.97 -7.97
N ALA A 8 7.39 -3.11 -7.71
CA ALA A 8 8.38 -2.04 -7.85
C ALA A 8 8.49 -1.43 -9.26
N THR A 9 7.99 -2.11 -10.29
CA THR A 9 7.90 -1.57 -11.66
C THR A 9 6.68 -0.68 -11.89
N GLY A 10 5.71 -0.66 -10.97
CA GLY A 10 4.55 0.22 -11.00
C GLY A 10 4.89 1.63 -10.50
N LYS A 11 4.06 2.64 -10.84
CA LYS A 11 4.33 4.03 -10.46
C LYS A 11 4.49 4.21 -8.93
N ALA A 12 3.55 3.71 -8.13
CA ALA A 12 3.61 3.85 -6.67
C ALA A 12 4.78 3.02 -6.09
N GLY A 13 4.92 1.75 -6.49
CA GLY A 13 6.00 0.89 -6.01
C GLY A 13 7.39 1.43 -6.37
N ASN A 14 7.54 2.06 -7.53
CA ASN A 14 8.80 2.69 -7.93
C ASN A 14 9.13 3.91 -7.07
N MET A 15 8.15 4.77 -6.76
CA MET A 15 8.38 5.91 -5.87
C MET A 15 8.73 5.48 -4.45
N ILE A 16 8.03 4.46 -3.91
CA ILE A 16 8.33 3.90 -2.60
C ILE A 16 9.74 3.28 -2.58
N MET A 17 10.11 2.56 -3.65
CA MET A 17 11.44 1.97 -3.80
C MET A 17 12.54 3.04 -3.76
N ASN A 18 12.38 4.10 -4.54
CA ASN A 18 13.36 5.18 -4.60
C ASN A 18 13.47 5.92 -3.27
N GLU A 19 12.35 6.25 -2.63
CA GLU A 19 12.33 6.89 -1.30
C GLU A 19 13.07 6.03 -0.26
N ALA A 20 12.82 4.72 -0.24
CA ALA A 20 13.51 3.81 0.69
C ALA A 20 15.01 3.71 0.41
N ILE A 21 15.43 3.70 -0.86
CA ILE A 21 16.84 3.69 -1.25
C ILE A 21 17.52 5.01 -0.85
N GLU A 22 16.90 6.16 -1.11
CA GLU A 22 17.41 7.49 -0.75
C GLU A 22 17.63 7.63 0.76
N ARG A 23 16.83 6.94 1.56
CA ARG A 23 17.00 6.88 3.02
C ARG A 23 17.99 5.82 3.50
N GLY A 24 18.69 5.14 2.59
CA GLY A 24 19.76 4.19 2.92
C GLY A 24 19.29 2.80 3.33
N HIS A 25 18.05 2.42 2.99
CA HIS A 25 17.57 1.06 3.23
C HIS A 25 18.12 0.07 2.20
N ASN A 26 18.24 -1.20 2.61
CA ASN A 26 18.59 -2.30 1.72
C ASN A 26 17.31 -2.81 1.04
N VAL A 27 17.09 -2.37 -0.19
CA VAL A 27 15.85 -2.63 -0.93
C VAL A 27 16.04 -3.75 -1.94
N THR A 28 15.06 -4.66 -1.99
CA THR A 28 14.95 -5.70 -3.04
C THR A 28 13.63 -5.50 -3.79
N ALA A 29 13.72 -5.29 -5.09
CA ALA A 29 12.54 -5.26 -5.97
C ALA A 29 12.04 -6.68 -6.21
N ILE A 30 10.78 -6.96 -5.87
CA ILE A 30 10.10 -8.24 -6.13
C ILE A 30 9.20 -8.04 -7.35
N VAL A 31 9.60 -8.59 -8.49
CA VAL A 31 9.00 -8.30 -9.79
C VAL A 31 8.93 -9.53 -10.68
N ARG A 32 7.96 -9.60 -11.59
CA ARG A 32 7.85 -10.66 -12.59
C ARG A 32 8.85 -10.56 -13.72
N ASN A 33 9.32 -9.34 -14.00
CA ASN A 33 10.26 -9.04 -15.09
C ASN A 33 11.13 -7.85 -14.70
N SER A 34 12.38 -8.14 -14.39
CA SER A 34 13.38 -7.16 -13.96
C SER A 34 13.80 -6.17 -15.05
N SER A 35 13.59 -6.52 -16.34
CA SER A 35 13.94 -5.63 -17.45
C SER A 35 13.16 -4.30 -17.42
N LYS A 36 11.98 -4.27 -16.75
CA LYS A 36 11.11 -3.10 -16.59
C LYS A 36 11.51 -2.18 -15.43
N LEU A 37 12.47 -2.55 -14.60
CA LEU A 37 12.95 -1.70 -13.52
C LEU A 37 13.70 -0.50 -14.09
N THR A 38 13.43 0.68 -13.57
CA THR A 38 14.14 1.92 -13.92
C THR A 38 15.52 1.97 -13.27
N ASN A 39 15.60 1.61 -11.98
CA ASN A 39 16.87 1.46 -11.27
C ASN A 39 17.42 0.05 -11.51
N LYS A 40 18.58 -0.05 -12.16
CA LYS A 40 19.23 -1.33 -12.49
C LYS A 40 20.17 -1.84 -11.40
N ASP A 41 20.50 -1.01 -10.42
CA ASP A 41 21.44 -1.34 -9.35
C ASP A 41 20.73 -1.90 -8.10
N VAL A 42 19.39 -1.91 -8.09
CA VAL A 42 18.62 -2.47 -6.98
C VAL A 42 18.69 -4.01 -7.01
N ALA A 43 18.78 -4.62 -5.82
CA ALA A 43 18.67 -6.08 -5.71
C ALA A 43 17.30 -6.56 -6.21
N VAL A 44 17.26 -7.73 -6.85
CA VAL A 44 16.04 -8.25 -7.49
C VAL A 44 15.73 -9.66 -7.02
N LEU A 45 14.47 -9.89 -6.68
CA LEU A 45 13.85 -11.21 -6.62
C LEU A 45 12.86 -11.31 -7.79
N GLU A 46 13.28 -11.98 -8.88
CA GLU A 46 12.40 -12.16 -10.04
C GLU A 46 11.46 -13.33 -9.82
N LYS A 47 10.23 -13.03 -9.39
CA LYS A 47 9.19 -14.01 -9.07
C LYS A 47 7.81 -13.37 -9.17
N ASP A 48 6.81 -14.18 -9.58
CA ASP A 48 5.41 -13.72 -9.52
C ASP A 48 4.95 -13.65 -8.05
N LEU A 49 4.12 -12.65 -7.72
CA LEU A 49 3.54 -12.51 -6.38
C LEU A 49 2.81 -13.78 -5.95
N PHE A 50 2.08 -14.40 -6.87
CA PHE A 50 1.27 -15.59 -6.58
C PHE A 50 2.09 -16.84 -6.30
N ASP A 51 3.39 -16.83 -6.61
CA ASP A 51 4.34 -17.93 -6.32
C ASP A 51 5.20 -17.65 -5.07
N LEU A 52 5.04 -16.50 -4.41
CA LEU A 52 5.82 -16.15 -3.23
C LEU A 52 5.52 -17.07 -2.06
N THR A 53 6.57 -17.45 -1.36
CA THR A 53 6.53 -18.35 -0.21
C THR A 53 7.14 -17.69 1.03
N THR A 54 6.95 -18.30 2.18
CA THR A 54 7.60 -17.89 3.43
C THR A 54 9.13 -17.81 3.27
N SER A 55 9.73 -18.74 2.55
CA SER A 55 11.18 -18.74 2.33
C SER A 55 11.68 -17.51 1.58
N ASP A 56 10.87 -16.99 0.67
CA ASP A 56 11.18 -15.79 -0.10
C ASP A 56 11.07 -14.53 0.75
N LEU A 57 10.09 -14.47 1.67
CA LEU A 57 9.71 -13.24 2.35
C LEU A 57 10.33 -13.06 3.75
N LYS A 58 10.60 -14.15 4.50
CA LYS A 58 11.08 -14.10 5.88
C LYS A 58 12.45 -13.43 6.06
N GLN A 59 13.17 -13.18 4.98
CA GLN A 59 14.48 -12.51 5.00
C GLN A 59 14.38 -10.98 5.11
N PHE A 60 13.18 -10.41 4.91
CA PHE A 60 12.91 -8.97 4.97
C PHE A 60 12.38 -8.56 6.34
N ASP A 61 12.75 -7.37 6.78
CA ASP A 61 12.14 -6.73 7.96
C ASP A 61 10.73 -6.22 7.60
N VAL A 62 10.58 -5.75 6.35
CA VAL A 62 9.30 -5.25 5.81
C VAL A 62 9.10 -5.74 4.38
N VAL A 63 7.89 -6.17 4.07
CA VAL A 63 7.42 -6.44 2.71
C VAL A 63 6.35 -5.43 2.35
N VAL A 64 6.57 -4.64 1.31
CA VAL A 64 5.59 -3.69 0.78
C VAL A 64 4.85 -4.32 -0.39
N ASN A 65 3.53 -4.40 -0.28
CA ASN A 65 2.66 -4.83 -1.37
C ASN A 65 2.10 -3.61 -2.12
N ALA A 66 2.72 -3.26 -3.24
CA ALA A 66 2.25 -2.26 -4.20
C ALA A 66 1.73 -2.91 -5.49
N PHE A 67 1.18 -4.13 -5.38
CA PHE A 67 0.56 -4.84 -6.49
C PHE A 67 -0.63 -4.05 -7.03
N LYS A 68 -0.75 -4.02 -8.35
CA LYS A 68 -1.91 -3.47 -9.06
C LYS A 68 -2.48 -4.51 -10.01
N ALA A 69 -3.73 -4.90 -9.80
CA ALA A 69 -4.47 -5.75 -10.73
C ALA A 69 -4.72 -5.02 -12.05
N ALA A 70 -4.76 -5.78 -13.15
CA ALA A 70 -5.24 -5.26 -14.43
C ALA A 70 -6.76 -5.07 -14.40
N GLU A 71 -7.27 -4.21 -15.26
CA GLU A 71 -8.71 -4.02 -15.46
C GLU A 71 -9.37 -5.35 -15.83
N GLY A 72 -10.50 -5.65 -15.18
CA GLY A 72 -11.21 -6.92 -15.29
C GLY A 72 -10.62 -8.08 -14.46
N GLN A 73 -9.54 -7.83 -13.72
CA GLN A 73 -8.89 -8.82 -12.85
C GLN A 73 -8.81 -8.35 -11.39
N GLU A 74 -9.75 -7.50 -10.96
CA GLU A 74 -9.71 -6.87 -9.63
C GLU A 74 -9.83 -7.88 -8.48
N HIS A 75 -10.38 -9.07 -8.72
CA HIS A 75 -10.39 -10.19 -7.77
C HIS A 75 -8.98 -10.58 -7.32
N LEU A 76 -7.96 -10.34 -8.14
CA LEU A 76 -6.57 -10.62 -7.81
C LEU A 76 -6.04 -9.80 -6.61
N TYR A 77 -6.68 -8.69 -6.23
CA TYR A 77 -6.31 -7.98 -4.99
C TYR A 77 -6.54 -8.86 -3.76
N ILE A 78 -7.64 -9.62 -3.73
CA ILE A 78 -7.96 -10.55 -2.64
C ILE A 78 -7.00 -11.74 -2.66
N GLU A 79 -6.76 -12.32 -3.83
CA GLU A 79 -5.85 -13.45 -3.98
C GLU A 79 -4.43 -13.10 -3.57
N ALA A 80 -3.93 -11.94 -4.03
CA ALA A 80 -2.62 -11.41 -3.66
C ALA A 80 -2.50 -11.22 -2.13
N GLY A 81 -3.53 -10.63 -1.51
CA GLY A 81 -3.61 -10.50 -0.05
C GLY A 81 -3.50 -11.85 0.66
N ASN A 82 -4.27 -12.84 0.21
CA ASN A 82 -4.27 -14.18 0.80
C ASN A 82 -2.92 -14.92 0.65
N VAL A 83 -2.26 -14.79 -0.50
CA VAL A 83 -0.90 -15.33 -0.70
C VAL A 83 0.06 -14.75 0.33
N LEU A 84 0.06 -13.42 0.51
CA LEU A 84 0.97 -12.75 1.44
C LEU A 84 0.64 -13.04 2.90
N ILE A 85 -0.63 -13.09 3.28
CA ILE A 85 -1.08 -13.51 4.60
C ILE A 85 -0.56 -14.92 4.91
N ASN A 86 -0.76 -15.86 3.99
CA ASN A 86 -0.32 -17.24 4.17
C ASN A 86 1.21 -17.36 4.22
N ALA A 87 1.92 -16.64 3.36
CA ALA A 87 3.39 -16.67 3.29
C ALA A 87 4.05 -16.05 4.53
N LEU A 88 3.39 -15.07 5.18
CA LEU A 88 3.91 -14.39 6.36
C LEU A 88 3.31 -14.89 7.68
N LYS A 89 2.43 -15.89 7.63
CA LYS A 89 1.86 -16.49 8.82
C LYS A 89 2.93 -17.02 9.75
N ASN A 90 2.89 -16.61 11.02
CA ASN A 90 3.89 -16.93 12.06
C ASN A 90 5.33 -16.45 11.73
N VAL A 91 5.51 -15.46 10.89
CA VAL A 91 6.79 -14.80 10.63
C VAL A 91 6.83 -13.49 11.43
N GLU A 92 7.22 -13.58 12.71
CA GLU A 92 7.11 -12.47 13.68
C GLU A 92 7.97 -11.25 13.30
N ASN A 93 9.10 -11.47 12.61
CA ASN A 93 10.08 -10.43 12.33
C ASN A 93 9.86 -9.71 10.98
N THR A 94 8.82 -10.07 10.24
CA THR A 94 8.49 -9.44 8.95
C THR A 94 7.13 -8.77 9.04
N ARG A 95 7.06 -7.46 8.74
CA ARG A 95 5.81 -6.72 8.65
C ARG A 95 5.37 -6.54 7.21
N LEU A 96 4.11 -6.83 6.91
CA LEU A 96 3.47 -6.54 5.65
C LEU A 96 2.91 -5.12 5.63
N ILE A 97 3.31 -4.29 4.68
CA ILE A 97 2.68 -2.98 4.44
C ILE A 97 1.96 -3.04 3.10
N VAL A 98 0.67 -2.74 3.11
CA VAL A 98 -0.16 -2.78 1.90
C VAL A 98 -0.48 -1.38 1.42
N VAL A 99 -0.16 -1.09 0.17
CA VAL A 99 -0.66 0.08 -0.54
C VAL A 99 -2.14 -0.14 -0.83
N GLY A 100 -2.98 0.49 -0.03
CA GLY A 100 -4.42 0.31 -0.04
C GLY A 100 -5.15 1.23 -1.00
N GLY A 101 -6.48 1.28 -0.81
CA GLY A 101 -7.39 2.19 -1.51
C GLY A 101 -8.21 3.03 -0.53
N ALA A 102 -8.77 4.14 -1.03
CA ALA A 102 -9.62 5.02 -0.23
C ALA A 102 -11.05 4.49 -0.02
N GLY A 103 -11.49 3.54 -0.86
CA GLY A 103 -12.90 3.11 -0.89
C GLY A 103 -13.43 2.55 0.44
N SER A 104 -12.57 1.99 1.27
CA SER A 104 -12.95 1.45 2.59
C SER A 104 -12.90 2.47 3.73
N LEU A 105 -12.57 3.74 3.45
CA LEU A 105 -12.62 4.82 4.45
C LEU A 105 -14.08 5.15 4.78
N PHE A 106 -14.36 5.35 6.08
CA PHE A 106 -15.69 5.73 6.54
C PHE A 106 -15.95 7.22 6.30
N VAL A 107 -17.14 7.55 5.82
CA VAL A 107 -17.57 8.93 5.55
C VAL A 107 -18.47 9.50 6.65
N ASP A 108 -18.80 8.69 7.66
CA ASP A 108 -19.61 9.05 8.81
C ASP A 108 -18.84 8.80 10.13
N GLU A 109 -19.21 9.54 11.18
CA GLU A 109 -18.59 9.40 12.51
C GLU A 109 -18.88 8.05 13.15
N ALA A 110 -20.06 7.48 12.87
CA ALA A 110 -20.48 6.19 13.39
C ALA A 110 -19.75 5.00 12.74
N LYS A 111 -18.93 5.26 11.70
CA LYS A 111 -18.20 4.24 10.93
C LYS A 111 -19.12 3.15 10.36
N THR A 112 -20.23 3.55 9.77
CA THR A 112 -21.23 2.64 9.20
C THR A 112 -21.27 2.67 7.66
N ILE A 113 -20.83 3.78 7.05
CA ILE A 113 -20.88 3.99 5.59
C ILE A 113 -19.45 4.15 5.08
N GLN A 114 -19.02 3.26 4.17
CA GLN A 114 -17.74 3.39 3.49
C GLN A 114 -17.88 4.28 2.25
N LEU A 115 -16.79 4.92 1.85
CA LEU A 115 -16.75 5.79 0.66
C LEU A 115 -17.24 5.04 -0.60
N VAL A 116 -16.87 3.76 -0.76
CA VAL A 116 -17.29 2.92 -1.89
C VAL A 116 -18.80 2.67 -1.95
N ASP A 117 -19.50 2.79 -0.82
CA ASP A 117 -20.94 2.56 -0.71
C ASP A 117 -21.77 3.84 -0.95
N THR A 118 -21.11 4.97 -1.16
CA THR A 118 -21.80 6.23 -1.43
C THR A 118 -22.31 6.30 -2.87
N PRO A 119 -23.48 6.97 -3.12
CA PRO A 119 -24.03 7.11 -4.46
C PRO A 119 -23.11 7.84 -5.46
N GLU A 120 -22.22 8.71 -4.94
CA GLU A 120 -21.31 9.53 -5.71
C GLU A 120 -20.01 8.80 -6.07
N PHE A 121 -19.80 7.57 -5.56
CA PHE A 121 -18.57 6.82 -5.84
C PHE A 121 -18.47 6.48 -7.34
N PRO A 122 -17.34 6.79 -8.01
CA PRO A 122 -17.20 6.55 -9.44
C PRO A 122 -17.26 5.06 -9.78
N LYS A 123 -18.15 4.68 -10.70
CA LYS A 123 -18.41 3.27 -11.05
C LYS A 123 -17.20 2.56 -11.62
N GLU A 124 -16.34 3.27 -12.34
CA GLU A 124 -15.09 2.73 -12.91
C GLU A 124 -14.09 2.25 -11.87
N TYR A 125 -14.13 2.79 -10.64
CA TYR A 125 -13.27 2.36 -9.54
C TYR A 125 -13.91 1.39 -8.58
N PHE A 126 -15.23 1.11 -8.74
CA PHE A 126 -15.99 0.32 -7.78
C PHE A 126 -15.41 -1.10 -7.59
N ALA A 127 -15.09 -1.79 -8.67
CA ALA A 127 -14.53 -3.15 -8.61
C ALA A 127 -13.17 -3.16 -7.87
N THR A 128 -12.27 -2.23 -8.21
CA THR A 128 -10.99 -2.07 -7.52
C THR A 128 -11.18 -1.79 -6.04
N ALA A 129 -11.99 -0.77 -5.72
CA ALA A 129 -12.19 -0.33 -4.34
C ALA A 129 -12.83 -1.42 -3.46
N SER A 130 -13.85 -2.13 -3.98
CA SER A 130 -14.53 -3.22 -3.27
C SER A 130 -13.61 -4.40 -2.99
N ASN A 131 -12.77 -4.81 -3.97
CA ASN A 131 -11.83 -5.90 -3.77
C ASN A 131 -10.69 -5.52 -2.80
N MET A 132 -10.20 -4.27 -2.84
CA MET A 132 -9.22 -3.78 -1.87
C MET A 132 -9.81 -3.68 -0.45
N ALA A 133 -11.07 -3.23 -0.32
CA ALA A 133 -11.77 -3.21 0.97
C ALA A 133 -11.90 -4.61 1.56
N LYS A 134 -12.22 -5.62 0.73
CA LYS A 134 -12.29 -7.02 1.16
C LYS A 134 -10.92 -7.56 1.57
N GLY A 135 -9.85 -7.21 0.85
CA GLY A 135 -8.48 -7.54 1.24
C GLY A 135 -8.09 -6.96 2.60
N LEU A 136 -8.54 -5.74 2.92
CA LEU A 136 -8.37 -5.14 4.25
C LEU A 136 -9.13 -5.94 5.33
N GLN A 137 -10.37 -6.38 5.06
CA GLN A 137 -11.14 -7.21 5.99
C GLN A 137 -10.44 -8.54 6.29
N ASP A 138 -9.79 -9.15 5.28
CA ASP A 138 -9.04 -10.39 5.46
C ASP A 138 -7.78 -10.16 6.31
N LEU A 139 -7.07 -9.04 6.14
CA LEU A 139 -5.98 -8.63 7.03
C LEU A 139 -6.47 -8.43 8.47
N GLN A 140 -7.58 -7.73 8.67
CA GLN A 140 -8.16 -7.46 10.00
C GLN A 140 -8.56 -8.73 10.76
N LYS A 141 -8.90 -9.81 10.05
CA LYS A 141 -9.19 -11.13 10.63
C LYS A 141 -7.93 -11.94 10.92
N SER A 142 -6.79 -11.55 10.39
CA SER A 142 -5.53 -12.27 10.54
C SER A 142 -4.88 -11.90 11.88
N THR A 143 -4.53 -12.91 12.67
CA THR A 143 -3.94 -12.73 14.01
C THR A 143 -2.46 -13.07 14.05
N ASP A 144 -1.96 -13.80 13.05
CA ASP A 144 -0.64 -14.44 13.06
C ASP A 144 0.37 -13.73 12.14
N ILE A 145 0.10 -12.48 11.78
CA ILE A 145 0.97 -11.64 10.96
C ILE A 145 1.01 -10.22 11.51
N ASN A 146 2.12 -9.52 11.30
CA ASN A 146 2.21 -8.08 11.53
C ASN A 146 1.92 -7.34 10.22
N TRP A 147 0.98 -6.41 10.22
CA TRP A 147 0.60 -5.70 9.01
C TRP A 147 0.31 -4.21 9.27
N THR A 148 0.36 -3.42 8.20
CA THR A 148 -0.15 -2.04 8.14
C THR A 148 -0.83 -1.86 6.79
N PHE A 149 -2.03 -1.29 6.77
CA PHE A 149 -2.74 -0.95 5.54
C PHE A 149 -2.81 0.56 5.39
N ILE A 150 -2.26 1.11 4.29
CA ILE A 150 -2.21 2.55 4.10
C ILE A 150 -3.20 2.94 3.01
N SER A 151 -4.33 3.52 3.41
CA SER A 151 -5.32 4.07 2.48
C SER A 151 -4.83 5.42 1.96
N PRO A 152 -4.67 5.62 0.65
CA PRO A 152 -4.43 6.95 0.12
C PRO A 152 -5.67 7.83 0.27
N ALA A 153 -5.55 9.12 -0.03
CA ALA A 153 -6.67 10.01 -0.27
C ALA A 153 -7.52 9.55 -1.46
N ALA A 154 -8.76 10.06 -1.59
CA ALA A 154 -9.64 9.71 -2.70
C ALA A 154 -9.03 10.09 -4.07
N PHE A 155 -8.33 11.20 -4.15
CA PHE A 155 -7.52 11.55 -5.31
C PHE A 155 -6.04 11.24 -5.02
N PHE A 156 -5.60 10.10 -5.52
CA PHE A 156 -4.23 9.60 -5.42
C PHE A 156 -3.48 9.94 -6.71
N ASP A 157 -2.70 11.03 -6.69
CA ASP A 157 -2.13 11.66 -7.88
C ASP A 157 -0.74 11.08 -8.24
N PRO A 158 -0.64 10.34 -9.39
CA PRO A 158 0.64 9.77 -9.81
C PRO A 158 1.63 10.80 -10.36
N ASN A 159 1.18 12.03 -10.62
CA ASN A 159 1.99 13.12 -11.18
C ASN A 159 2.10 14.32 -10.23
N GLY A 160 1.53 14.20 -9.04
CA GLY A 160 1.55 15.24 -8.02
C GLY A 160 2.96 15.53 -7.51
N LYS A 161 3.16 16.76 -7.07
CA LYS A 161 4.47 17.21 -6.54
C LYS A 161 4.78 16.57 -5.20
N ARG A 162 6.07 16.42 -4.93
CA ARG A 162 6.60 16.09 -3.61
C ARG A 162 6.61 17.35 -2.77
N THR A 163 5.69 17.47 -1.81
CA THR A 163 5.65 18.59 -0.87
C THR A 163 6.48 18.34 0.39
N GLY A 164 6.71 17.08 0.71
CA GLY A 164 7.41 16.64 1.90
C GLY A 164 6.57 16.70 3.18
N THR A 165 5.28 17.03 3.06
CA THR A 165 4.37 17.17 4.20
C THR A 165 3.03 16.49 3.95
N TYR A 166 2.49 15.89 5.00
CA TYR A 166 1.19 15.22 4.95
C TYR A 166 0.51 15.24 6.32
N GLN A 167 -0.79 15.00 6.34
CA GLN A 167 -1.59 14.82 7.56
C GLN A 167 -2.11 13.39 7.58
N LYS A 168 -2.02 12.73 8.73
CA LYS A 168 -2.55 11.37 8.93
C LYS A 168 -3.95 11.42 9.54
N GLY A 169 -4.76 10.44 9.16
CA GLY A 169 -6.01 10.07 9.80
C GLY A 169 -6.07 8.55 9.98
N ASN A 170 -7.08 8.07 10.68
CA ASN A 170 -7.26 6.64 10.94
C ASN A 170 -8.18 6.01 9.89
N ASP A 171 -9.40 5.66 10.29
CA ASP A 171 -10.38 4.96 9.46
C ASP A 171 -11.31 5.86 8.67
N ASN A 172 -11.40 7.13 9.04
CA ASN A 172 -12.31 8.06 8.40
C ASN A 172 -11.69 8.74 7.20
N PHE A 173 -12.53 9.03 6.23
CA PHE A 173 -12.22 9.92 5.13
C PHE A 173 -11.81 11.30 5.66
N ILE A 174 -10.69 11.80 5.20
CA ILE A 174 -10.17 13.11 5.60
C ILE A 174 -9.89 13.99 4.38
N VAL A 175 -9.84 15.29 4.63
CA VAL A 175 -9.51 16.31 3.64
C VAL A 175 -8.36 17.19 4.15
N ASN A 176 -7.60 17.75 3.24
CA ASN A 176 -6.55 18.70 3.52
C ASN A 176 -7.13 20.09 3.89
N LYS A 177 -6.28 21.07 4.14
CA LYS A 177 -6.69 22.45 4.53
C LYS A 177 -7.54 23.16 3.47
N LYS A 178 -7.44 22.72 2.20
CA LYS A 178 -8.25 23.26 1.09
C LYS A 178 -9.58 22.52 0.90
N GLY A 179 -9.90 21.52 1.76
CA GLY A 179 -11.11 20.71 1.69
C GLY A 179 -11.04 19.57 0.65
N ASN A 180 -9.85 19.20 0.17
CA ASN A 180 -9.67 18.16 -0.82
C ASN A 180 -9.10 16.87 -0.18
N SER A 181 -9.66 15.73 -0.52
CA SER A 181 -9.02 14.44 -0.23
C SER A 181 -8.01 14.14 -1.34
N TYR A 182 -6.78 14.60 -1.13
CA TYR A 182 -5.69 14.57 -2.09
C TYR A 182 -4.39 14.07 -1.46
N VAL A 183 -3.65 13.24 -2.18
CA VAL A 183 -2.25 12.92 -1.88
C VAL A 183 -1.49 12.59 -3.16
N SER A 184 -0.28 13.14 -3.31
CA SER A 184 0.63 12.72 -4.38
C SER A 184 1.24 11.35 -4.09
N TYR A 185 1.63 10.61 -5.13
CA TYR A 185 2.40 9.37 -4.94
C TYR A 185 3.72 9.63 -4.23
N ALA A 186 4.32 10.80 -4.44
CA ALA A 186 5.58 11.19 -3.81
C ALA A 186 5.43 11.39 -2.29
N ASP A 187 4.41 12.14 -1.85
CA ASP A 187 4.14 12.32 -0.41
C ASP A 187 3.65 11.03 0.25
N TYR A 188 2.89 10.22 -0.48
CA TYR A 188 2.50 8.88 -0.01
C TYR A 188 3.72 7.98 0.22
N ALA A 189 4.71 8.00 -0.68
CA ALA A 189 5.94 7.24 -0.52
C ALA A 189 6.72 7.69 0.74
N ILE A 190 6.79 9.00 0.99
CA ILE A 190 7.36 9.55 2.24
C ILE A 190 6.65 8.96 3.45
N ALA A 191 5.32 9.07 3.51
CA ALA A 191 4.53 8.62 4.65
C ALA A 191 4.66 7.11 4.89
N LEU A 192 4.76 6.31 3.81
CA LEU A 192 4.95 4.88 3.90
C LEU A 192 6.34 4.54 4.46
N VAL A 193 7.39 5.22 4.01
CA VAL A 193 8.74 4.98 4.53
C VAL A 193 8.89 5.50 5.96
N ASP A 194 8.26 6.64 6.32
CA ASP A 194 8.17 7.09 7.72
C ASP A 194 7.53 6.04 8.62
N GLU A 195 6.46 5.36 8.16
CA GLU A 195 5.81 4.27 8.90
C GLU A 195 6.68 3.01 8.96
N ILE A 196 7.54 2.76 7.97
CA ILE A 196 8.56 1.69 8.04
C ILE A 196 9.55 1.98 9.15
N GLU A 197 10.12 3.20 9.17
CA GLU A 197 11.19 3.62 10.09
C GLU A 197 10.69 3.80 11.53
N ASN A 198 9.47 4.31 11.66
CA ASN A 198 8.85 4.60 12.96
C ASN A 198 7.41 4.04 13.01
N PRO A 199 7.24 2.75 13.30
CA PRO A 199 5.94 2.08 13.30
C PRO A 199 4.97 2.68 14.31
N GLN A 200 3.84 3.19 13.82
CA GLN A 200 2.76 3.73 14.64
C GLN A 200 1.45 2.97 14.46
N HIS A 201 1.32 2.20 13.37
CA HIS A 201 0.06 1.57 12.96
C HIS A 201 0.25 0.08 12.67
N VAL A 202 0.80 -0.66 13.67
CA VAL A 202 0.97 -2.12 13.56
C VAL A 202 -0.39 -2.80 13.80
N ASN A 203 -0.80 -3.66 12.86
CA ASN A 203 -2.11 -4.31 12.81
C ASN A 203 -3.28 -3.30 12.74
N GLU A 204 -3.01 -2.19 12.06
CA GLU A 204 -3.96 -1.11 11.88
C GLU A 204 -3.96 -0.58 10.43
N ARG A 205 -5.05 0.12 10.10
CA ARG A 205 -5.11 0.95 8.91
C ARG A 205 -4.94 2.42 9.30
N PHE A 206 -4.24 3.19 8.47
CA PHE A 206 -4.31 4.65 8.50
C PHE A 206 -4.51 5.22 7.10
N THR A 207 -4.89 6.48 7.05
CA THR A 207 -5.00 7.26 5.82
C THR A 207 -4.19 8.54 5.90
N LEU A 208 -3.97 9.20 4.77
CA LEU A 208 -3.26 10.47 4.72
C LEU A 208 -3.75 11.35 3.58
N VAL A 209 -3.55 12.65 3.77
CA VAL A 209 -3.73 13.69 2.75
C VAL A 209 -2.53 14.62 2.73
N SER A 210 -2.22 15.22 1.58
CA SER A 210 -1.25 16.29 1.43
C SER A 210 -1.85 17.48 0.70
N GLU A 211 -1.12 18.59 0.64
CA GLU A 211 -1.54 19.73 -0.16
C GLU A 211 -1.10 19.50 -1.62
N ALA A 212 -1.93 19.91 -2.58
CA ALA A 212 -1.57 19.85 -3.99
C ALA A 212 -0.49 20.89 -4.36
N GLU A 213 -0.53 22.02 -3.68
CA GLU A 213 0.44 23.16 -3.69
C GLU A 213 0.12 24.14 -2.55
#